data_e756ee93977fd2d8894fe02b347124c0
#
_entry.id   e756ee93977fd2d8894fe02b347124c0
#
_cell.length_a   1.000
_cell.length_b   1.000
_cell.length_c   1.000
_cell.angle_alpha   90.00
_cell.angle_beta   90.00
_cell.angle_gamma   90.00
#
_symmetry.space_group_name_H-M   'P 1'
#
loop_
_entity.id
_entity.type
_entity.pdbx_description
1 polymer ?
#
loop_
_entity_poly.entity_id
_entity_poly.type
_entity_poly.pdbx_seq_one_letter_code
_entity_poly.pdbx_strand_id
1 'polypeptide(L)'
;FPGVMGIFGHGNVTSLGHSLEQHRDEIPVYRGQNEQGMGLAAAAFAKATRRRQILICTSSVGPGATNMVTAAGVAMANRLPVLFISGDTFNSRLPDPVLQQVEHFGSPSTSVNDAFRPVVRYWDRITDPAQVLSSLPHLVGMMLDPAECGPAFLGLPQDVAAMAYDYPTEFFTKRVRTVPRSRADEEDLATAAHLIRSSKRPVVIAGGGVHYSLAERVLADVAQRHGLPVVETVAGKSSLLATHPSYSGPLGVTGAAAANAVVTQADLVIAVGTRLQDFTTGSWTLFSSDTQFVSINAARFDALKHGAVAVVGDARETLDELSTLLDDWHTTDEWAAHAATCRIDLDEFVTERIADDGELPLSYAQVVGAVHRAAADDDYVLTAAGGLPGELNINWRSKGIATFDCEYGFSCMGYEISGAWGAAMARPHVQTFALVGDGSYLMMNSDIYASILSGHKFILVVCDNAGFAVIERLQVGQGGNSYNNMLRDSVGPGADVRVDFRAHAASLGAHSIDVSTLDELANALAAARTHDRTSVIVVKVRE
;
A
#
# COMPACT_ATOMS: atom_id res chain seq x y z
N PHE A 1 -7.17 -2.12 -17.83
CA PHE A 1 -7.23 -0.71 -17.38
C PHE A 1 -8.70 -0.31 -17.25
N PRO A 2 -9.25 -0.20 -16.02
CA PRO A 2 -10.66 0.15 -15.83
C PRO A 2 -10.95 1.66 -15.89
N GLY A 3 -9.92 2.52 -15.98
CA GLY A 3 -10.09 3.95 -16.05
C GLY A 3 -8.80 4.75 -16.05
N VAL A 4 -8.95 6.03 -16.26
CA VAL A 4 -7.87 7.03 -16.28
C VAL A 4 -8.14 8.07 -15.21
N MET A 5 -7.15 8.38 -14.39
CA MET A 5 -7.16 9.55 -13.51
C MET A 5 -6.39 10.67 -14.21
N GLY A 6 -6.98 11.85 -14.33
CA GLY A 6 -6.37 12.89 -15.15
C GLY A 6 -6.57 14.31 -14.65
N ILE A 7 -5.49 15.09 -14.76
CA ILE A 7 -5.52 16.54 -14.77
C ILE A 7 -4.96 16.99 -16.11
N PHE A 8 -5.78 17.72 -16.86
CA PHE A 8 -5.44 18.15 -18.21
C PHE A 8 -4.87 19.56 -18.21
N GLY A 9 -3.82 19.74 -18.97
CA GLY A 9 -3.22 21.02 -19.34
C GLY A 9 -2.76 20.97 -20.78
N HIS A 10 -2.07 22.02 -21.25
CA HIS A 10 -1.68 22.12 -22.66
C HIS A 10 -0.82 20.96 -23.15
N GLY A 11 -0.12 20.24 -22.26
CA GLY A 11 0.75 19.11 -22.62
C GLY A 11 0.02 17.81 -22.93
N ASN A 12 -1.25 17.66 -22.55
CA ASN A 12 -1.99 16.40 -22.74
C ASN A 12 -3.47 16.59 -23.15
N VAL A 13 -4.00 17.83 -23.16
CA VAL A 13 -5.42 18.05 -23.43
C VAL A 13 -5.79 17.96 -24.91
N THR A 14 -4.92 18.45 -25.81
CA THR A 14 -5.23 18.56 -27.24
C THR A 14 -5.15 17.24 -27.99
N SER A 15 -4.40 16.28 -27.50
CA SER A 15 -4.26 14.94 -28.11
C SER A 15 -4.90 13.87 -27.23
N LEU A 16 -4.26 13.52 -26.12
CA LEU A 16 -4.75 12.46 -25.24
C LEU A 16 -6.12 12.81 -24.64
N GLY A 17 -6.30 14.05 -24.15
CA GLY A 17 -7.56 14.50 -23.57
C GLY A 17 -8.71 14.46 -24.57
N HIS A 18 -8.48 14.90 -25.81
CA HIS A 18 -9.48 14.85 -26.88
C HIS A 18 -9.83 13.40 -27.26
N SER A 19 -8.84 12.51 -27.36
CA SER A 19 -9.08 11.09 -27.64
C SER A 19 -9.87 10.41 -26.50
N LEU A 20 -9.57 10.72 -25.24
CA LEU A 20 -10.33 10.21 -24.09
C LEU A 20 -11.76 10.73 -24.08
N GLU A 21 -11.98 11.99 -24.51
CA GLU A 21 -13.34 12.54 -24.65
C GLU A 21 -14.16 11.78 -25.70
N GLN A 22 -13.56 11.45 -26.84
CA GLN A 22 -14.21 10.68 -27.89
C GLN A 22 -14.58 9.24 -27.45
N HIS A 23 -13.81 8.66 -26.53
CA HIS A 23 -13.98 7.29 -26.00
C HIS A 23 -14.51 7.25 -24.56
N ARG A 24 -15.14 8.33 -24.07
CA ARG A 24 -15.60 8.45 -22.67
C ARG A 24 -16.59 7.38 -22.23
N ASP A 25 -17.33 6.80 -23.18
CA ASP A 25 -18.28 5.73 -22.90
C ASP A 25 -17.59 4.33 -22.74
N GLU A 26 -16.33 4.23 -23.18
CA GLU A 26 -15.52 3.01 -23.10
C GLU A 26 -14.53 3.04 -21.93
N ILE A 27 -13.94 4.21 -21.66
CA ILE A 27 -12.92 4.41 -20.62
C ILE A 27 -13.29 5.61 -19.75
N PRO A 28 -13.76 5.40 -18.52
CA PRO A 28 -14.08 6.49 -17.61
C PRO A 28 -12.82 7.28 -17.24
N VAL A 29 -12.98 8.60 -17.16
CA VAL A 29 -11.93 9.52 -16.74
C VAL A 29 -12.34 10.16 -15.42
N TYR A 30 -11.52 9.98 -14.39
CA TYR A 30 -11.73 10.54 -13.05
C TYR A 30 -10.84 11.77 -12.86
N ARG A 31 -11.46 12.88 -12.51
CA ARG A 31 -10.74 14.13 -12.26
C ARG A 31 -10.14 14.12 -10.86
N GLY A 32 -8.83 14.20 -10.76
CA GLY A 32 -8.12 14.50 -9.52
C GLY A 32 -8.07 16.00 -9.21
N GLN A 33 -7.61 16.34 -8.03
CA GLN A 33 -7.32 17.72 -7.62
C GLN A 33 -5.81 17.97 -7.48
N ASN A 34 -5.04 16.88 -7.39
CA ASN A 34 -3.59 16.88 -7.23
C ASN A 34 -3.02 15.63 -7.92
N GLU A 35 -1.98 15.79 -8.73
CA GLU A 35 -1.41 14.68 -9.51
C GLU A 35 -0.74 13.63 -8.61
N GLN A 36 -0.11 14.04 -7.50
CA GLN A 36 0.41 13.09 -6.50
C GLN A 36 -0.74 12.26 -5.91
N GLY A 37 -1.84 12.90 -5.53
CA GLY A 37 -3.03 12.22 -4.99
C GLY A 37 -3.60 11.19 -5.97
N MET A 38 -3.73 11.53 -7.27
CA MET A 38 -4.14 10.57 -8.31
C MET A 38 -3.24 9.34 -8.35
N GLY A 39 -1.92 9.54 -8.33
CA GLY A 39 -0.96 8.44 -8.35
C GLY A 39 -1.01 7.57 -7.09
N LEU A 40 -1.21 8.18 -5.91
CA LEU A 40 -1.41 7.47 -4.65
C LEU A 40 -2.71 6.65 -4.65
N ALA A 41 -3.80 7.22 -5.17
CA ALA A 41 -5.07 6.51 -5.34
C ALA A 41 -4.93 5.33 -6.30
N ALA A 42 -4.21 5.50 -7.42
CA ALA A 42 -3.94 4.41 -8.36
C ALA A 42 -3.08 3.28 -7.73
N ALA A 43 -2.12 3.63 -6.87
CA ALA A 43 -1.33 2.65 -6.13
C ALA A 43 -2.20 1.84 -5.15
N ALA A 44 -3.08 2.51 -4.38
CA ALA A 44 -4.03 1.85 -3.49
C ALA A 44 -5.05 0.98 -4.25
N PHE A 45 -5.54 1.47 -5.39
CA PHE A 45 -6.41 0.69 -6.28
C PHE A 45 -5.73 -0.61 -6.74
N ALA A 46 -4.48 -0.54 -7.20
CA ALA A 46 -3.71 -1.70 -7.63
C ALA A 46 -3.49 -2.70 -6.48
N LYS A 47 -3.29 -2.21 -5.24
CA LYS A 47 -3.14 -3.03 -4.05
C LYS A 47 -4.46 -3.70 -3.66
N ALA A 48 -5.56 -2.95 -3.60
CA ALA A 48 -6.89 -3.45 -3.27
C ALA A 48 -7.43 -4.46 -4.30
N THR A 49 -7.02 -4.34 -5.58
CA THR A 49 -7.30 -5.31 -6.65
C THR A 49 -6.24 -6.41 -6.75
N ARG A 50 -5.30 -6.49 -5.81
CA ARG A 50 -4.23 -7.49 -5.76
C ARG A 50 -3.40 -7.56 -7.06
N ARG A 51 -3.06 -6.38 -7.62
CA ARG A 51 -2.33 -6.20 -8.90
C ARG A 51 -3.05 -6.77 -10.14
N ARG A 52 -4.38 -7.02 -10.07
CA ARG A 52 -5.15 -7.58 -11.18
C ARG A 52 -5.71 -6.51 -12.11
N GLN A 53 -5.80 -5.27 -11.64
CA GLN A 53 -6.29 -4.13 -12.40
C GLN A 53 -5.34 -2.95 -12.20
N ILE A 54 -5.18 -2.14 -13.25
CA ILE A 54 -4.21 -1.06 -13.32
C ILE A 54 -4.93 0.22 -13.73
N LEU A 55 -4.81 1.29 -12.93
CA LEU A 55 -5.24 2.62 -13.34
C LEU A 55 -4.12 3.35 -14.07
N ILE A 56 -4.52 4.22 -14.99
CA ILE A 56 -3.65 5.15 -15.69
C ILE A 56 -3.74 6.50 -14.98
N CYS A 57 -2.61 7.15 -14.73
CA CYS A 57 -2.54 8.53 -14.27
C CYS A 57 -1.95 9.40 -15.35
N THR A 58 -2.66 10.45 -15.77
CA THR A 58 -2.14 11.39 -16.76
C THR A 58 -2.11 12.81 -16.24
N SER A 59 -1.05 13.53 -16.59
CA SER A 59 -0.86 14.93 -16.27
C SER A 59 -0.33 15.72 -17.46
N SER A 60 -0.38 17.04 -17.36
CA SER A 60 0.32 17.94 -18.25
C SER A 60 1.84 17.78 -18.13
N VAL A 61 2.59 18.52 -18.93
CA VAL A 61 4.06 18.58 -18.87
C VAL A 61 4.54 19.30 -17.59
N GLY A 62 5.80 19.14 -17.25
CA GLY A 62 6.50 19.94 -16.24
C GLY A 62 5.98 19.69 -14.82
N PRO A 63 5.40 20.70 -14.15
CA PRO A 63 5.02 20.59 -12.74
C PRO A 63 3.97 19.50 -12.47
N GLY A 64 3.02 19.27 -13.39
CA GLY A 64 2.07 18.17 -13.27
C GLY A 64 2.74 16.81 -13.32
N ALA A 65 3.73 16.64 -14.20
CA ALA A 65 4.53 15.42 -14.27
C ALA A 65 5.36 15.21 -13.00
N THR A 66 6.14 16.23 -12.59
CA THR A 66 7.01 16.11 -11.41
C THR A 66 6.22 15.88 -10.12
N ASN A 67 4.98 16.38 -10.04
CA ASN A 67 4.10 16.15 -8.89
C ASN A 67 3.70 14.67 -8.74
N MET A 68 3.73 13.86 -9.81
CA MET A 68 3.48 12.41 -9.73
C MET A 68 4.69 11.58 -9.28
N VAL A 69 5.91 12.14 -9.22
CA VAL A 69 7.14 11.38 -8.94
C VAL A 69 7.11 10.71 -7.58
N THR A 70 6.61 11.39 -6.55
CA THR A 70 6.45 10.79 -5.21
C THR A 70 5.51 9.58 -5.24
N ALA A 71 4.39 9.68 -5.95
CA ALA A 71 3.44 8.57 -6.08
C ALA A 71 4.04 7.39 -6.88
N ALA A 72 4.86 7.68 -7.91
CA ALA A 72 5.63 6.65 -8.59
C ALA A 72 6.62 5.96 -7.64
N GLY A 73 7.26 6.70 -6.74
CA GLY A 73 8.11 6.16 -5.67
C GLY A 73 7.35 5.22 -4.73
N VAL A 74 6.13 5.60 -4.31
CA VAL A 74 5.24 4.73 -3.52
C VAL A 74 4.91 3.43 -4.27
N ALA A 75 4.52 3.55 -5.55
CA ALA A 75 4.21 2.38 -6.37
C ALA A 75 5.44 1.48 -6.59
N MET A 76 6.63 2.07 -6.79
CA MET A 76 7.90 1.36 -6.96
C MET A 76 8.32 0.63 -5.69
N ALA A 77 8.27 1.31 -4.53
CA ALA A 77 8.64 0.74 -3.23
C ALA A 77 7.73 -0.42 -2.84
N ASN A 78 6.45 -0.37 -3.19
CA ASN A 78 5.46 -1.40 -2.92
C ASN A 78 5.27 -2.38 -4.10
N ARG A 79 6.00 -2.20 -5.21
CA ARG A 79 5.89 -3.02 -6.43
C ARG A 79 4.47 -3.10 -6.97
N LEU A 80 3.81 -1.95 -7.10
CA LEU A 80 2.43 -1.86 -7.56
C LEU A 80 2.38 -1.39 -9.02
N PRO A 81 1.54 -2.01 -9.86
CA PRO A 81 1.42 -1.61 -11.24
C PRO A 81 0.55 -0.34 -11.35
N VAL A 82 1.16 0.75 -11.76
CA VAL A 82 0.51 2.03 -12.11
C VAL A 82 1.13 2.53 -13.40
N LEU A 83 0.32 2.95 -14.35
CA LEU A 83 0.81 3.55 -15.59
C LEU A 83 0.72 5.07 -15.49
N PHE A 84 1.86 5.73 -15.47
CA PHE A 84 1.98 7.18 -15.53
C PHE A 84 2.20 7.63 -16.97
N ILE A 85 1.40 8.55 -17.45
CA ILE A 85 1.53 9.16 -18.78
C ILE A 85 1.57 10.67 -18.61
N SER A 86 2.59 11.32 -19.14
CA SER A 86 2.71 12.77 -19.11
C SER A 86 3.02 13.32 -20.48
N GLY A 87 2.58 14.53 -20.77
CA GLY A 87 3.16 15.30 -21.86
C GLY A 87 4.67 15.45 -21.69
N ASP A 88 5.37 15.71 -22.77
CA ASP A 88 6.81 15.97 -22.77
C ASP A 88 7.16 17.14 -23.69
N THR A 89 8.41 17.55 -23.68
CA THR A 89 8.93 18.58 -24.60
C THR A 89 8.73 18.16 -26.06
N PHE A 90 8.78 19.13 -26.99
CA PHE A 90 8.69 18.82 -28.42
C PHE A 90 9.89 17.99 -28.88
N ASN A 91 9.63 16.89 -29.57
CA ASN A 91 10.67 16.05 -30.14
C ASN A 91 11.48 16.81 -31.23
N SER A 92 10.80 17.70 -31.97
CA SER A 92 11.43 18.59 -32.96
C SER A 92 12.37 19.64 -32.37
N ARG A 93 12.24 19.95 -31.07
CA ARG A 93 12.97 20.99 -30.34
C ARG A 93 12.82 22.41 -30.92
N LEU A 94 11.81 22.65 -31.76
CA LEU A 94 11.62 23.99 -32.35
C LEU A 94 11.25 25.03 -31.27
N PRO A 95 10.30 24.79 -30.35
CA PRO A 95 10.17 25.60 -29.14
C PRO A 95 11.07 25.03 -28.04
N ASP A 96 12.07 25.79 -27.60
CA ASP A 96 13.00 25.40 -26.53
C ASP A 96 13.36 26.63 -25.69
N PRO A 97 12.98 26.66 -24.37
CA PRO A 97 12.18 25.65 -23.69
C PRO A 97 10.69 25.72 -24.05
N VAL A 98 10.03 24.57 -24.03
CA VAL A 98 8.57 24.50 -24.07
C VAL A 98 7.99 25.07 -22.77
N LEU A 99 6.80 25.66 -22.81
CA LEU A 99 6.09 26.10 -21.61
C LEU A 99 6.02 24.96 -20.58
N GLN A 100 6.32 25.28 -19.31
CA GLN A 100 6.39 24.33 -18.18
C GLN A 100 7.56 23.32 -18.24
N GLN A 101 8.53 23.50 -19.12
CA GLN A 101 9.77 22.72 -19.12
C GLN A 101 10.93 23.51 -18.50
N VAL A 102 11.98 22.80 -18.15
CA VAL A 102 13.24 23.35 -17.65
C VAL A 102 14.33 23.13 -18.69
N GLU A 103 15.06 24.19 -19.05
CA GLU A 103 16.23 24.06 -19.92
C GLU A 103 17.33 23.26 -19.24
N HIS A 104 17.92 22.33 -19.98
CA HIS A 104 19.05 21.56 -19.50
C HIS A 104 20.25 21.76 -20.44
N PHE A 105 21.16 22.68 -20.10
CA PHE A 105 22.27 23.13 -20.93
C PHE A 105 23.23 22.00 -21.33
N GLY A 106 23.44 21.01 -20.47
CA GLY A 106 24.37 19.91 -20.69
C GLY A 106 23.80 18.73 -21.50
N SER A 107 22.45 18.66 -21.66
CA SER A 107 21.78 17.51 -22.28
C SER A 107 20.42 17.91 -22.87
N PRO A 108 20.36 18.35 -24.13
CA PRO A 108 19.10 18.79 -24.76
C PRO A 108 18.01 17.73 -24.86
N SER A 109 18.36 16.44 -24.68
CA SER A 109 17.39 15.33 -24.65
C SER A 109 16.80 15.04 -23.27
N THR A 110 17.32 15.67 -22.22
CA THR A 110 16.81 15.55 -20.84
C THR A 110 15.62 16.49 -20.65
N SER A 111 14.54 15.96 -20.11
CA SER A 111 13.39 16.76 -19.66
C SER A 111 13.08 16.45 -18.20
N VAL A 112 12.14 17.16 -17.59
CA VAL A 112 11.72 16.88 -16.20
C VAL A 112 11.16 15.46 -16.02
N ASN A 113 10.70 14.84 -17.10
CA ASN A 113 10.20 13.47 -17.10
C ASN A 113 11.28 12.42 -16.80
N ASP A 114 12.56 12.76 -16.97
CA ASP A 114 13.67 11.90 -16.59
C ASP A 114 13.75 11.69 -15.06
N ALA A 115 13.08 12.54 -14.26
CA ALA A 115 12.94 12.35 -12.82
C ALA A 115 12.18 11.06 -12.42
N PHE A 116 11.43 10.47 -13.35
CA PHE A 116 10.78 9.18 -13.10
C PHE A 116 11.73 7.98 -13.18
N ARG A 117 12.88 8.09 -13.87
CA ARG A 117 13.79 6.95 -14.10
C ARG A 117 14.15 6.15 -12.85
N PRO A 118 14.49 6.76 -11.69
CA PRO A 118 14.81 6.01 -10.48
C PRO A 118 13.60 5.42 -9.74
N VAL A 119 12.37 5.82 -10.10
CA VAL A 119 11.15 5.48 -9.37
C VAL A 119 10.12 4.69 -10.17
N VAL A 120 10.51 4.19 -11.37
CA VAL A 120 9.67 3.30 -12.17
C VAL A 120 10.46 2.09 -12.67
N ARG A 121 9.75 1.00 -12.99
CA ARG A 121 10.32 -0.22 -13.56
C ARG A 121 10.52 -0.12 -15.07
N TYR A 122 9.64 0.60 -15.75
CA TYR A 122 9.70 0.84 -17.19
C TYR A 122 9.56 2.34 -17.44
N TRP A 123 10.46 2.89 -18.22
CA TRP A 123 10.45 4.29 -18.63
C TRP A 123 10.69 4.38 -20.12
N ASP A 124 9.82 5.12 -20.82
CA ASP A 124 10.00 5.38 -22.24
C ASP A 124 9.53 6.79 -22.62
N ARG A 125 10.09 7.33 -23.68
CA ARG A 125 9.67 8.56 -24.34
C ARG A 125 9.32 8.22 -25.77
N ILE A 126 8.07 8.42 -26.16
CA ILE A 126 7.56 8.10 -27.48
C ILE A 126 7.96 9.21 -28.44
N THR A 127 9.03 9.01 -29.19
CA THR A 127 9.57 9.98 -30.17
C THR A 127 9.03 9.73 -31.57
N ASP A 128 8.36 8.61 -31.79
CA ASP A 128 7.70 8.23 -33.05
C ASP A 128 6.43 7.43 -32.71
N PRO A 129 5.27 7.69 -33.33
CA PRO A 129 4.03 6.97 -33.06
C PRO A 129 4.15 5.44 -33.19
N ALA A 130 5.00 4.94 -34.09
CA ALA A 130 5.22 3.50 -34.26
C ALA A 130 5.75 2.80 -33.02
N GLN A 131 6.47 3.51 -32.14
CA GLN A 131 7.04 2.95 -30.91
C GLN A 131 5.96 2.42 -29.95
N VAL A 132 4.75 2.96 -29.98
CA VAL A 132 3.61 2.50 -29.17
C VAL A 132 3.32 1.01 -29.40
N LEU A 133 3.56 0.50 -30.62
CA LEU A 133 3.34 -0.90 -30.98
C LEU A 133 4.22 -1.87 -30.15
N SER A 134 5.41 -1.42 -29.72
CA SER A 134 6.31 -2.22 -28.86
C SER A 134 6.24 -1.82 -27.39
N SER A 135 6.19 -0.52 -27.10
CA SER A 135 6.25 -0.01 -25.72
C SER A 135 5.04 -0.45 -24.88
N LEU A 136 3.81 -0.35 -25.41
CA LEU A 136 2.62 -0.75 -24.65
C LEU A 136 2.61 -2.25 -24.29
N PRO A 137 2.85 -3.20 -25.21
CA PRO A 137 2.93 -4.61 -24.84
C PRO A 137 4.04 -4.93 -23.82
N HIS A 138 5.19 -4.28 -23.91
CA HIS A 138 6.30 -4.49 -22.97
C HIS A 138 5.96 -4.01 -21.57
N LEU A 139 5.48 -2.75 -21.43
CA LEU A 139 5.13 -2.22 -20.10
C LEU A 139 3.98 -3.00 -19.45
N VAL A 140 2.96 -3.43 -20.24
CA VAL A 140 1.87 -4.26 -19.71
C VAL A 140 2.40 -5.63 -19.25
N GLY A 141 3.30 -6.24 -20.05
CA GLY A 141 3.97 -7.49 -19.70
C GLY A 141 4.70 -7.37 -18.36
N MET A 142 5.53 -6.34 -18.21
CA MET A 142 6.29 -6.05 -16.98
C MET A 142 5.36 -5.79 -15.78
N MET A 143 4.33 -4.95 -15.94
CA MET A 143 3.40 -4.62 -14.85
C MET A 143 2.59 -5.85 -14.34
N LEU A 144 2.40 -6.87 -15.17
CA LEU A 144 1.68 -8.10 -14.82
C LEU A 144 2.60 -9.25 -14.44
N ASP A 145 3.91 -9.10 -14.58
CA ASP A 145 4.88 -10.11 -14.15
C ASP A 145 5.04 -10.08 -12.62
N PRO A 146 4.84 -11.18 -11.89
CA PRO A 146 4.97 -11.20 -10.43
C PRO A 146 6.34 -10.82 -9.90
N ALA A 147 7.41 -11.11 -10.65
CA ALA A 147 8.80 -10.84 -10.26
C ALA A 147 9.20 -9.38 -10.55
N GLU A 148 8.76 -8.83 -11.69
CA GLU A 148 9.16 -7.51 -12.19
C GLU A 148 8.12 -6.42 -11.93
N CYS A 149 6.96 -6.74 -11.38
CA CYS A 149 5.85 -5.82 -11.16
C CYS A 149 6.28 -4.50 -10.51
N GLY A 150 5.80 -3.40 -11.07
CA GLY A 150 6.04 -2.04 -10.62
C GLY A 150 5.39 -1.02 -11.54
N PRO A 151 5.57 0.27 -11.27
CA PRO A 151 5.02 1.34 -12.10
C PRO A 151 5.76 1.46 -13.44
N ALA A 152 5.03 1.94 -14.45
CA ALA A 152 5.57 2.32 -15.76
C ALA A 152 5.32 3.79 -16.03
N PHE A 153 6.20 4.41 -16.81
CA PHE A 153 6.07 5.78 -17.27
C PHE A 153 6.22 5.88 -18.79
N LEU A 154 5.32 6.65 -19.41
CA LEU A 154 5.41 7.06 -20.81
C LEU A 154 5.39 8.58 -20.93
N GLY A 155 6.44 9.16 -21.51
CA GLY A 155 6.50 10.54 -21.95
C GLY A 155 5.96 10.67 -23.37
N LEU A 156 4.97 11.55 -23.58
CA LEU A 156 4.37 11.83 -24.88
C LEU A 156 4.71 13.25 -25.32
N PRO A 157 5.75 13.47 -26.13
CA PRO A 157 6.03 14.77 -26.73
C PRO A 157 4.80 15.32 -27.44
N GLN A 158 4.52 16.62 -27.25
CA GLN A 158 3.28 17.24 -27.72
C GLN A 158 3.11 17.17 -29.24
N ASP A 159 4.21 17.34 -29.99
CA ASP A 159 4.23 17.24 -31.46
C ASP A 159 4.03 15.80 -31.92
N VAL A 160 4.61 14.81 -31.23
CA VAL A 160 4.45 13.38 -31.55
C VAL A 160 3.05 12.89 -31.23
N ALA A 161 2.49 13.30 -30.09
CA ALA A 161 1.14 12.90 -29.67
C ALA A 161 0.03 13.37 -30.63
N ALA A 162 0.32 14.38 -31.48
CA ALA A 162 -0.59 14.89 -32.51
C ALA A 162 -0.35 14.27 -33.91
N MET A 163 0.66 13.41 -34.08
CA MET A 163 0.94 12.77 -35.35
C MET A 163 -0.06 11.68 -35.69
N ALA A 164 -0.45 11.62 -36.95
CA ALA A 164 -1.21 10.49 -37.51
C ALA A 164 -0.28 9.33 -37.82
N TYR A 165 -0.72 8.11 -37.56
CA TYR A 165 -0.01 6.88 -37.90
C TYR A 165 -1.00 5.79 -38.31
N ASP A 166 -0.65 4.97 -39.27
CA ASP A 166 -1.49 3.86 -39.75
C ASP A 166 -1.21 2.61 -38.92
N TYR A 167 -1.91 2.51 -37.79
CA TYR A 167 -1.78 1.36 -36.88
C TYR A 167 -2.41 0.10 -37.48
N PRO A 168 -1.73 -1.06 -37.36
CA PRO A 168 -2.34 -2.34 -37.74
C PRO A 168 -3.61 -2.60 -36.93
N THR A 169 -4.68 -3.06 -37.59
CA THR A 169 -5.97 -3.36 -36.93
C THR A 169 -5.85 -4.37 -35.80
N GLU A 170 -4.92 -5.31 -35.92
CA GLU A 170 -4.62 -6.34 -34.93
C GLU A 170 -4.10 -5.76 -33.61
N PHE A 171 -3.51 -4.55 -33.63
CA PHE A 171 -3.06 -3.86 -32.44
C PHE A 171 -4.22 -3.51 -31.50
N PHE A 172 -5.38 -3.19 -32.05
CA PHE A 172 -6.59 -2.84 -31.30
C PHE A 172 -7.41 -4.07 -30.84
N THR A 173 -6.98 -5.27 -31.18
CA THR A 173 -7.67 -6.48 -30.74
C THR A 173 -7.59 -6.62 -29.21
N LYS A 174 -8.76 -6.74 -28.58
CA LYS A 174 -8.86 -6.95 -27.13
C LYS A 174 -8.12 -8.23 -26.72
N ARG A 175 -7.16 -8.08 -25.81
CA ARG A 175 -6.39 -9.20 -25.26
C ARG A 175 -6.55 -9.25 -23.74
N VAL A 176 -6.96 -10.40 -23.24
CA VAL A 176 -6.97 -10.70 -21.81
C VAL A 176 -5.62 -11.32 -21.45
N ARG A 177 -4.88 -10.69 -20.56
CA ARG A 177 -3.61 -11.22 -20.04
C ARG A 177 -3.82 -11.76 -18.64
N THR A 178 -3.36 -12.97 -18.42
CA THR A 178 -3.36 -13.59 -17.09
C THR A 178 -2.03 -13.30 -16.39
N VAL A 179 -2.06 -13.19 -15.07
CA VAL A 179 -0.83 -13.11 -14.26
C VAL A 179 -0.23 -14.51 -14.21
N PRO A 180 1.01 -14.72 -14.69
CA PRO A 180 1.63 -16.04 -14.71
C PRO A 180 1.94 -16.54 -13.30
N ARG A 181 1.97 -17.86 -13.12
CA ARG A 181 2.40 -18.54 -11.90
C ARG A 181 3.59 -19.42 -12.21
N SER A 182 4.77 -19.00 -11.79
CA SER A 182 5.98 -19.82 -11.91
C SER A 182 5.99 -20.91 -10.84
N ARG A 183 6.39 -22.11 -11.24
CA ARG A 183 6.69 -23.20 -10.30
C ARG A 183 8.14 -23.13 -9.87
N ALA A 184 8.40 -23.52 -8.63
CA ALA A 184 9.75 -23.57 -8.10
C ALA A 184 10.52 -24.78 -8.67
N ASP A 185 11.84 -24.70 -8.61
CA ASP A 185 12.72 -25.80 -8.97
C ASP A 185 12.55 -26.97 -7.96
N GLU A 186 12.57 -28.20 -8.46
CA GLU A 186 12.36 -29.41 -7.64
C GLU A 186 13.48 -29.61 -6.60
N GLU A 187 14.74 -29.29 -6.93
CA GLU A 187 15.88 -29.42 -6.01
C GLU A 187 15.79 -28.35 -4.90
N ASP A 188 15.39 -27.12 -5.23
CA ASP A 188 15.18 -26.05 -4.26
C ASP A 188 14.03 -26.41 -3.29
N LEU A 189 12.93 -26.98 -3.82
CA LEU A 189 11.79 -27.47 -3.02
C LEU A 189 12.19 -28.62 -2.09
N ALA A 190 12.95 -29.59 -2.59
CA ALA A 190 13.44 -30.74 -1.79
C ALA A 190 14.38 -30.27 -0.67
N THR A 191 15.25 -29.30 -0.96
CA THR A 191 16.14 -28.68 0.01
C THR A 191 15.37 -27.95 1.09
N ALA A 192 14.38 -27.15 0.72
CA ALA A 192 13.49 -26.46 1.65
C ALA A 192 12.71 -27.43 2.54
N ALA A 193 12.13 -28.48 1.95
CA ALA A 193 11.40 -29.52 2.70
C ALA A 193 12.31 -30.26 3.70
N HIS A 194 13.55 -30.56 3.31
CA HIS A 194 14.52 -31.16 4.21
C HIS A 194 14.84 -30.24 5.40
N LEU A 195 15.07 -28.97 5.14
CA LEU A 195 15.37 -27.98 6.17
C LEU A 195 14.20 -27.82 7.14
N ILE A 196 12.97 -27.76 6.63
CA ILE A 196 11.74 -27.66 7.46
C ILE A 196 11.59 -28.89 8.35
N ARG A 197 11.78 -30.12 7.79
CA ARG A 197 11.70 -31.36 8.60
C ARG A 197 12.76 -31.44 9.69
N SER A 198 13.91 -30.83 9.48
CA SER A 198 15.04 -30.84 10.43
C SER A 198 14.87 -29.80 11.53
N SER A 199 14.01 -28.77 11.34
CA SER A 199 13.80 -27.71 12.30
C SER A 199 12.93 -28.17 13.48
N LYS A 200 13.11 -27.53 14.62
CA LYS A 200 12.32 -27.76 15.83
C LYS A 200 11.33 -26.65 16.11
N ARG A 201 11.66 -25.45 15.67
CA ARG A 201 10.89 -24.22 15.93
C ARG A 201 10.73 -23.39 14.65
N PRO A 202 10.09 -23.96 13.61
CA PRO A 202 9.83 -23.21 12.38
C PRO A 202 8.75 -22.15 12.57
N VAL A 203 8.88 -21.01 11.87
CA VAL A 203 7.85 -19.98 11.80
C VAL A 203 7.67 -19.50 10.37
N VAL A 204 6.43 -19.27 9.96
CA VAL A 204 6.11 -18.66 8.67
C VAL A 204 5.99 -17.16 8.85
N ILE A 205 6.67 -16.38 7.99
CA ILE A 205 6.47 -14.94 7.86
C ILE A 205 5.71 -14.67 6.57
N ALA A 206 4.43 -14.34 6.70
CA ALA A 206 3.56 -14.02 5.57
C ALA A 206 3.74 -12.56 5.14
N GLY A 207 4.11 -12.34 3.89
CA GLY A 207 4.24 -11.02 3.29
C GLY A 207 3.18 -10.72 2.22
N GLY A 208 3.26 -9.53 1.60
CA GLY A 208 2.32 -9.08 0.57
C GLY A 208 2.22 -10.01 -0.65
N GLY A 209 3.25 -10.82 -0.92
CA GLY A 209 3.22 -11.82 -2.00
C GLY A 209 2.15 -12.88 -1.81
N VAL A 210 1.74 -13.17 -0.57
CA VAL A 210 0.62 -14.08 -0.29
C VAL A 210 -0.66 -13.54 -0.94
N HIS A 211 -0.96 -12.25 -0.77
CA HIS A 211 -2.12 -11.60 -1.38
C HIS A 211 -2.03 -11.55 -2.91
N TYR A 212 -0.87 -11.21 -3.45
CA TYR A 212 -0.69 -11.09 -4.91
C TYR A 212 -0.73 -12.42 -5.63
N SER A 213 -0.35 -13.52 -4.94
CA SER A 213 -0.48 -14.89 -5.43
C SER A 213 -1.86 -15.49 -5.19
N LEU A 214 -2.76 -14.82 -4.44
CA LEU A 214 -4.03 -15.39 -3.95
C LEU A 214 -3.78 -16.70 -3.19
N ALA A 215 -2.78 -16.70 -2.32
CA ALA A 215 -2.29 -17.87 -1.62
C ALA A 215 -2.85 -18.03 -0.21
N GLU A 216 -3.74 -17.14 0.24
CA GLU A 216 -4.19 -17.05 1.64
C GLU A 216 -4.83 -18.37 2.11
N ARG A 217 -5.67 -18.98 1.27
CA ARG A 217 -6.31 -20.27 1.59
C ARG A 217 -5.27 -21.39 1.69
N VAL A 218 -4.36 -21.47 0.73
CA VAL A 218 -3.31 -22.50 0.75
C VAL A 218 -2.38 -22.30 1.95
N LEU A 219 -2.05 -21.06 2.28
CA LEU A 219 -1.27 -20.74 3.49
C LEU A 219 -1.98 -21.23 4.76
N ALA A 220 -3.29 -20.98 4.88
CA ALA A 220 -4.09 -21.41 6.01
C ALA A 220 -4.09 -22.95 6.13
N ASP A 221 -4.40 -23.64 5.04
CA ASP A 221 -4.46 -25.09 4.98
C ASP A 221 -3.10 -25.74 5.33
N VAL A 222 -2.01 -25.21 4.77
CA VAL A 222 -0.63 -25.70 5.03
C VAL A 222 -0.21 -25.43 6.47
N ALA A 223 -0.45 -24.22 6.97
CA ALA A 223 -0.10 -23.86 8.33
C ALA A 223 -0.85 -24.73 9.36
N GLN A 224 -2.14 -24.97 9.14
CA GLN A 224 -2.94 -25.84 10.01
C GLN A 224 -2.50 -27.30 9.91
N ARG A 225 -2.28 -27.82 8.70
CA ARG A 225 -1.89 -29.21 8.47
C ARG A 225 -0.55 -29.57 9.14
N HIS A 226 0.41 -28.65 9.08
CA HIS A 226 1.77 -28.89 9.58
C HIS A 226 2.05 -28.25 10.95
N GLY A 227 1.03 -27.63 11.58
CA GLY A 227 1.16 -26.98 12.89
C GLY A 227 2.09 -25.76 12.90
N LEU A 228 2.26 -25.08 11.76
CA LEU A 228 3.19 -23.97 11.62
C LEU A 228 2.58 -22.66 12.16
N PRO A 229 3.23 -21.97 13.11
CA PRO A 229 2.82 -20.64 13.49
C PRO A 229 3.09 -19.64 12.34
N VAL A 230 2.17 -18.70 12.13
CA VAL A 230 2.24 -17.69 11.09
C VAL A 230 2.20 -16.30 11.70
N VAL A 231 3.24 -15.53 11.46
CA VAL A 231 3.28 -14.09 11.73
C VAL A 231 3.14 -13.31 10.44
N GLU A 232 2.55 -12.13 10.51
CA GLU A 232 2.28 -11.30 9.33
C GLU A 232 3.17 -10.05 9.33
N THR A 233 3.75 -9.74 8.17
CA THR A 233 4.32 -8.41 7.96
C THR A 233 3.19 -7.39 7.77
N VAL A 234 3.49 -6.09 7.87
CA VAL A 234 2.49 -5.04 7.58
C VAL A 234 1.85 -5.23 6.19
N ALA A 235 2.65 -5.60 5.18
CA ALA A 235 2.14 -5.84 3.81
C ALA A 235 1.41 -7.18 3.65
N GLY A 236 1.64 -8.13 4.55
CA GLY A 236 0.99 -9.44 4.58
C GLY A 236 -0.19 -9.50 5.54
N LYS A 237 -0.49 -8.42 6.26
CA LYS A 237 -1.59 -8.42 7.23
C LYS A 237 -2.92 -8.74 6.56
N SER A 238 -3.75 -9.51 7.26
CA SER A 238 -4.97 -10.16 6.75
C SER A 238 -4.73 -11.30 5.73
N SER A 239 -3.54 -11.91 5.73
CA SER A 239 -3.30 -13.19 5.03
C SER A 239 -4.00 -14.36 5.72
N LEU A 240 -4.16 -14.28 7.05
CA LEU A 240 -4.95 -15.17 7.87
C LEU A 240 -6.02 -14.40 8.65
N LEU A 241 -7.12 -15.07 8.97
CA LEU A 241 -8.06 -14.56 9.95
C LEU A 241 -7.41 -14.57 11.33
N ALA A 242 -7.69 -13.56 12.16
CA ALA A 242 -7.17 -13.51 13.53
C ALA A 242 -7.65 -14.69 14.41
N THR A 243 -8.73 -15.36 14.01
CA THR A 243 -9.28 -16.56 14.65
C THR A 243 -8.61 -17.86 14.21
N HIS A 244 -7.77 -17.83 13.16
CA HIS A 244 -7.11 -19.04 12.67
C HIS A 244 -6.15 -19.62 13.72
N PRO A 245 -6.11 -20.95 13.97
CA PRO A 245 -5.30 -21.55 15.03
C PRO A 245 -3.79 -21.28 14.88
N SER A 246 -3.29 -21.18 13.67
CA SER A 246 -1.87 -20.87 13.38
C SER A 246 -1.53 -19.38 13.43
N TYR A 247 -2.50 -18.47 13.59
CA TYR A 247 -2.23 -17.04 13.62
C TYR A 247 -1.45 -16.64 14.88
N SER A 248 -0.29 -16.01 14.71
CA SER A 248 0.59 -15.58 15.80
C SER A 248 0.79 -14.06 15.87
N GLY A 249 0.13 -13.29 15.01
CA GLY A 249 0.09 -11.83 15.10
C GLY A 249 1.01 -11.07 14.14
N PRO A 250 1.01 -9.74 14.24
CA PRO A 250 1.83 -8.87 13.40
C PRO A 250 3.27 -8.78 13.90
N LEU A 251 4.22 -8.90 12.96
CA LEU A 251 5.68 -8.90 13.20
C LEU A 251 6.30 -7.52 12.99
N GLY A 252 7.40 -7.27 13.64
CA GLY A 252 8.35 -6.20 13.36
C GLY A 252 8.36 -5.06 14.39
N VAL A 253 8.98 -3.94 14.03
CA VAL A 253 9.08 -2.73 14.89
C VAL A 253 7.70 -2.21 15.30
N THR A 254 6.76 -2.24 14.38
CA THR A 254 5.35 -1.87 14.60
C THR A 254 4.45 -3.09 14.79
N GLY A 255 5.03 -4.22 15.13
CA GLY A 255 4.35 -5.46 15.45
C GLY A 255 4.12 -5.63 16.96
N ALA A 256 3.54 -6.77 17.31
CA ALA A 256 3.28 -7.13 18.71
C ALA A 256 4.47 -7.85 19.33
N ALA A 257 4.74 -7.56 20.60
CA ALA A 257 5.81 -8.21 21.35
C ALA A 257 5.65 -9.75 21.37
N ALA A 258 4.43 -10.24 21.49
CA ALA A 258 4.11 -11.67 21.46
C ALA A 258 4.47 -12.32 20.10
N ALA A 259 4.17 -11.68 18.97
CA ALA A 259 4.54 -12.17 17.65
C ALA A 259 6.07 -12.14 17.45
N ASN A 260 6.72 -11.07 17.90
CA ASN A 260 8.18 -10.95 17.87
C ASN A 260 8.85 -12.05 18.73
N ALA A 261 8.27 -12.43 19.87
CA ALA A 261 8.79 -13.50 20.74
C ALA A 261 8.79 -14.86 20.03
N VAL A 262 7.76 -15.17 19.23
CA VAL A 262 7.75 -16.40 18.40
C VAL A 262 8.92 -16.40 17.42
N VAL A 263 9.14 -15.28 16.72
CA VAL A 263 10.20 -15.19 15.70
C VAL A 263 11.60 -15.22 16.31
N THR A 264 11.80 -14.53 17.45
CA THR A 264 13.10 -14.48 18.12
C THR A 264 13.56 -15.86 18.59
N GLN A 265 12.64 -16.78 18.91
CA GLN A 265 12.94 -18.12 19.35
C GLN A 265 12.98 -19.15 18.20
N ALA A 266 12.60 -18.76 16.98
CA ALA A 266 12.59 -19.65 15.82
C ALA A 266 14.01 -20.05 15.40
N ASP A 267 14.21 -21.34 15.08
CA ASP A 267 15.43 -21.85 14.46
C ASP A 267 15.36 -21.84 12.93
N LEU A 268 14.13 -21.74 12.37
CA LEU A 268 13.89 -21.63 10.94
C LEU A 268 12.78 -20.61 10.65
N VAL A 269 13.07 -19.72 9.73
CA VAL A 269 12.10 -18.77 9.15
C VAL A 269 11.73 -19.22 7.73
N ILE A 270 10.44 -19.43 7.48
CA ILE A 270 9.88 -19.66 6.15
C ILE A 270 9.25 -18.35 5.69
N ALA A 271 10.00 -17.57 4.93
CA ALA A 271 9.59 -16.25 4.44
C ALA A 271 8.77 -16.39 3.15
N VAL A 272 7.47 -16.13 3.21
CA VAL A 272 6.55 -16.30 2.07
C VAL A 272 6.14 -14.96 1.50
N GLY A 273 6.60 -14.66 0.28
CA GLY A 273 6.24 -13.43 -0.44
C GLY A 273 6.62 -12.14 0.30
N THR A 274 7.71 -12.16 1.05
CA THR A 274 8.25 -11.00 1.77
C THR A 274 9.68 -10.72 1.37
N ARG A 275 10.10 -9.46 1.52
CA ARG A 275 11.48 -9.01 1.27
C ARG A 275 12.30 -8.92 2.56
N LEU A 276 11.71 -9.23 3.71
CA LEU A 276 12.31 -9.09 5.03
C LEU A 276 12.93 -7.69 5.22
N GLN A 277 12.10 -6.64 5.01
CA GLN A 277 12.51 -5.25 5.11
C GLN A 277 12.87 -4.87 6.56
N ASP A 278 13.53 -3.74 6.71
CA ASP A 278 14.02 -3.16 7.95
C ASP A 278 12.98 -3.21 9.08
N PHE A 279 11.81 -2.60 8.89
CA PHE A 279 10.75 -2.59 9.91
C PHE A 279 10.18 -3.97 10.24
N THR A 280 10.15 -4.89 9.29
CA THR A 280 9.71 -6.28 9.52
C THR A 280 10.69 -7.04 10.40
N THR A 281 11.97 -6.76 10.28
CA THR A 281 13.05 -7.52 10.92
C THR A 281 13.61 -6.84 12.18
N GLY A 282 13.11 -5.63 12.50
CA GLY A 282 13.69 -4.78 13.54
C GLY A 282 15.17 -4.51 13.27
N SER A 283 15.51 -4.12 12.04
CA SER A 283 16.90 -3.96 11.59
C SER A 283 17.74 -5.22 11.85
N TRP A 284 17.17 -6.41 11.61
CA TRP A 284 17.78 -7.74 11.83
C TRP A 284 18.01 -8.13 13.30
N THR A 285 17.50 -7.36 14.25
CA THR A 285 17.65 -7.68 15.68
C THR A 285 16.69 -8.78 16.18
N LEU A 286 15.66 -9.13 15.38
CA LEU A 286 14.69 -10.14 15.75
C LEU A 286 15.17 -11.59 15.54
N PHE A 287 16.22 -11.80 14.78
CA PHE A 287 16.70 -13.14 14.47
C PHE A 287 17.97 -13.48 15.23
N SER A 288 18.06 -14.74 15.69
CA SER A 288 19.32 -15.29 16.20
C SER A 288 20.33 -15.45 15.07
N SER A 289 21.63 -15.43 15.38
CA SER A 289 22.71 -15.74 14.43
C SER A 289 22.59 -17.14 13.82
N ASP A 290 21.93 -18.06 14.52
CA ASP A 290 21.76 -19.45 14.11
C ASP A 290 20.45 -19.73 13.38
N THR A 291 19.59 -18.71 13.24
CA THR A 291 18.31 -18.83 12.52
C THR A 291 18.58 -19.06 11.03
N GLN A 292 18.00 -20.14 10.50
CA GLN A 292 18.05 -20.47 9.07
C GLN A 292 16.85 -19.88 8.35
N PHE A 293 16.99 -19.68 7.02
CA PHE A 293 15.94 -19.06 6.19
C PHE A 293 15.62 -19.90 4.96
N VAL A 294 14.33 -20.11 4.72
CA VAL A 294 13.77 -20.52 3.43
C VAL A 294 12.98 -19.31 2.90
N SER A 295 13.26 -18.87 1.68
CA SER A 295 12.59 -17.73 1.08
C SER A 295 11.82 -18.14 -0.17
N ILE A 296 10.49 -18.16 -0.07
CA ILE A 296 9.55 -18.39 -1.18
C ILE A 296 9.18 -17.03 -1.77
N ASN A 297 9.66 -16.74 -2.99
CA ASN A 297 9.41 -15.45 -3.62
C ASN A 297 9.37 -15.59 -5.15
N ALA A 298 8.47 -14.87 -5.82
CA ALA A 298 8.41 -14.83 -7.27
C ALA A 298 9.66 -14.16 -7.88
N ALA A 299 10.24 -13.18 -7.19
CA ALA A 299 11.44 -12.47 -7.62
C ALA A 299 12.71 -13.15 -7.08
N ARG A 300 13.53 -13.70 -7.98
CA ARG A 300 14.84 -14.31 -7.63
C ARG A 300 15.72 -13.35 -6.83
N PHE A 301 15.70 -12.05 -7.17
CA PHE A 301 16.45 -11.02 -6.46
C PHE A 301 16.15 -10.99 -4.94
N ASP A 302 14.87 -11.19 -4.55
CA ASP A 302 14.50 -11.19 -3.14
C ASP A 302 14.68 -12.55 -2.49
N ALA A 303 14.44 -13.63 -3.23
CA ALA A 303 14.60 -14.99 -2.72
C ALA A 303 16.04 -15.30 -2.28
N LEU A 304 17.03 -14.76 -2.98
CA LEU A 304 18.47 -15.00 -2.71
C LEU A 304 19.04 -14.15 -1.54
N LYS A 305 18.27 -13.25 -0.97
CA LYS A 305 18.77 -12.40 0.12
C LYS A 305 19.04 -13.22 1.40
N HIS A 306 19.95 -12.70 2.20
CA HIS A 306 20.19 -13.14 3.58
C HIS A 306 20.65 -14.60 3.75
N GLY A 307 21.28 -15.16 2.73
CA GLY A 307 21.76 -16.55 2.77
C GLY A 307 20.63 -17.60 2.85
N ALA A 308 19.42 -17.23 2.47
CA ALA A 308 18.27 -18.11 2.48
C ALA A 308 18.38 -19.22 1.42
N VAL A 309 17.79 -20.39 1.71
CA VAL A 309 17.43 -21.35 0.66
C VAL A 309 16.35 -20.69 -0.20
N ALA A 310 16.72 -20.36 -1.44
CA ALA A 310 15.88 -19.57 -2.34
C ALA A 310 14.94 -20.49 -3.14
N VAL A 311 13.65 -20.42 -2.85
CA VAL A 311 12.60 -21.13 -3.58
C VAL A 311 11.89 -20.12 -4.47
N VAL A 312 12.31 -20.02 -5.74
CA VAL A 312 11.83 -19.02 -6.69
C VAL A 312 10.56 -19.52 -7.37
N GLY A 313 9.41 -19.04 -6.89
CA GLY A 313 8.11 -19.48 -7.41
C GLY A 313 6.94 -18.62 -6.89
N ASP A 314 5.76 -18.85 -7.46
CA ASP A 314 4.50 -18.31 -6.98
C ASP A 314 4.18 -18.89 -5.60
N ALA A 315 3.81 -18.06 -4.63
CA ALA A 315 3.61 -18.50 -3.24
C ALA A 315 2.51 -19.59 -3.12
N ARG A 316 1.45 -19.51 -3.92
CA ARG A 316 0.34 -20.47 -3.88
C ARG A 316 0.80 -21.86 -4.38
N GLU A 317 1.42 -21.90 -5.57
CA GLU A 317 1.87 -23.15 -6.16
C GLU A 317 2.98 -23.80 -5.30
N THR A 318 3.92 -22.97 -4.84
CA THR A 318 5.05 -23.44 -4.02
C THR A 318 4.61 -23.98 -2.66
N LEU A 319 3.67 -23.34 -1.97
CA LEU A 319 3.17 -23.82 -0.67
C LEU A 319 2.44 -25.16 -0.83
N ASP A 320 1.66 -25.35 -1.89
CA ASP A 320 0.95 -26.60 -2.17
C ASP A 320 1.91 -27.76 -2.45
N GLU A 321 2.93 -27.52 -3.30
CA GLU A 321 3.99 -28.49 -3.60
C GLU A 321 4.82 -28.82 -2.35
N LEU A 322 5.20 -27.83 -1.57
CA LEU A 322 5.95 -28.00 -0.34
C LEU A 322 5.17 -28.80 0.71
N SER A 323 3.87 -28.53 0.87
CA SER A 323 3.00 -29.32 1.74
C SER A 323 2.91 -30.78 1.32
N THR A 324 2.89 -31.04 0.02
CA THR A 324 2.92 -32.41 -0.51
C THR A 324 4.24 -33.12 -0.16
N LEU A 325 5.37 -32.42 -0.28
CA LEU A 325 6.68 -32.96 0.10
C LEU A 325 6.83 -33.15 1.61
N LEU A 326 6.20 -32.34 2.43
CA LEU A 326 6.22 -32.48 3.89
C LEU A 326 5.39 -33.67 4.38
N ASP A 327 4.38 -34.10 3.60
CA ASP A 327 3.52 -35.26 3.88
C ASP A 327 2.87 -35.20 5.27
N ASP A 328 3.13 -36.18 6.15
CA ASP A 328 2.59 -36.25 7.52
C ASP A 328 3.46 -35.53 8.55
N TRP A 329 4.48 -34.78 8.13
CA TRP A 329 5.31 -34.03 9.06
C TRP A 329 4.54 -32.92 9.76
N HIS A 330 4.77 -32.76 11.06
CA HIS A 330 4.24 -31.69 11.90
C HIS A 330 5.37 -31.07 12.73
N THR A 331 5.19 -29.80 13.08
CA THR A 331 6.05 -29.19 14.10
C THR A 331 5.85 -29.85 15.48
N THR A 332 6.74 -29.58 16.41
CA THR A 332 6.64 -30.17 17.76
C THR A 332 5.44 -29.60 18.52
N ASP A 333 4.79 -30.45 19.35
CA ASP A 333 3.66 -30.02 20.22
C ASP A 333 4.08 -28.89 21.18
N GLU A 334 5.34 -28.93 21.66
CA GLU A 334 5.90 -27.90 22.52
C GLU A 334 5.95 -26.54 21.83
N TRP A 335 6.39 -26.52 20.56
CA TRP A 335 6.47 -25.28 19.78
C TRP A 335 5.09 -24.74 19.42
N ALA A 336 4.18 -25.60 19.03
CA ALA A 336 2.78 -25.21 18.76
C ALA A 336 2.10 -24.63 20.01
N ALA A 337 2.33 -25.24 21.20
CA ALA A 337 1.82 -24.74 22.45
C ALA A 337 2.42 -23.37 22.86
N HIS A 338 3.73 -23.18 22.62
CA HIS A 338 4.39 -21.88 22.83
C HIS A 338 3.76 -20.77 21.95
N ALA A 339 3.59 -21.03 20.66
CA ALA A 339 2.95 -20.07 19.75
C ALA A 339 1.50 -19.76 20.14
N ALA A 340 0.74 -20.77 20.62
CA ALA A 340 -0.61 -20.59 21.12
C ALA A 340 -0.64 -19.71 22.39
N THR A 341 0.32 -19.86 23.30
CA THR A 341 0.46 -18.99 24.49
C THR A 341 0.73 -17.55 24.05
N CYS A 342 1.70 -17.31 23.17
CA CYS A 342 1.97 -15.97 22.65
C CYS A 342 0.73 -15.32 21.97
N ARG A 343 -0.10 -16.13 21.31
CA ARG A 343 -1.36 -15.63 20.74
C ARG A 343 -2.36 -15.19 21.83
N ILE A 344 -2.47 -15.95 22.91
CA ILE A 344 -3.33 -15.59 24.05
C ILE A 344 -2.84 -14.26 24.65
N ASP A 345 -1.55 -14.13 24.90
CA ASP A 345 -0.94 -12.89 25.40
C ASP A 345 -1.24 -11.70 24.49
N LEU A 346 -1.20 -11.90 23.15
CA LEU A 346 -1.57 -10.87 22.17
C LEU A 346 -3.06 -10.49 22.29
N ASP A 347 -3.95 -11.48 22.40
CA ASP A 347 -5.39 -11.24 22.48
C ASP A 347 -5.77 -10.49 23.76
N GLU A 348 -5.15 -10.83 24.89
CA GLU A 348 -5.30 -10.11 26.16
C GLU A 348 -4.77 -8.67 26.06
N PHE A 349 -3.56 -8.50 25.54
CA PHE A 349 -2.94 -7.19 25.34
C PHE A 349 -3.79 -6.26 24.45
N VAL A 350 -4.30 -6.77 23.33
CA VAL A 350 -5.16 -5.97 22.43
C VAL A 350 -6.48 -5.64 23.10
N THR A 351 -7.09 -6.60 23.81
CA THR A 351 -8.37 -6.40 24.51
C THR A 351 -8.28 -5.29 25.54
N GLU A 352 -7.19 -5.27 26.32
CA GLU A 352 -6.94 -4.24 27.33
C GLU A 352 -6.75 -2.85 26.69
N ARG A 353 -5.96 -2.76 25.62
CA ARG A 353 -5.65 -1.49 24.97
C ARG A 353 -6.83 -0.81 24.28
N ILE A 354 -7.76 -1.59 23.73
CA ILE A 354 -8.93 -1.06 23.01
C ILE A 354 -10.13 -0.82 23.93
N ALA A 355 -10.04 -1.22 25.21
CA ALA A 355 -11.09 -1.02 26.20
C ALA A 355 -11.24 0.46 26.55
N ASP A 356 -12.42 0.83 27.02
CA ASP A 356 -12.65 2.13 27.62
C ASP A 356 -11.98 2.19 29.00
N ASP A 357 -11.02 3.09 29.16
CA ASP A 357 -10.34 3.34 30.44
C ASP A 357 -10.88 4.57 31.19
N GLY A 358 -11.90 5.23 30.62
CA GLY A 358 -12.52 6.43 31.17
C GLY A 358 -11.67 7.71 31.01
N GLU A 359 -10.50 7.62 30.38
CA GLU A 359 -9.62 8.79 30.16
C GLU A 359 -9.89 9.49 28.83
N LEU A 360 -9.77 10.81 28.84
CA LEU A 360 -9.88 11.67 27.66
C LEU A 360 -8.65 12.58 27.54
N PRO A 361 -8.17 12.89 26.31
CA PRO A 361 -8.64 12.39 25.01
C PRO A 361 -8.42 10.88 24.82
N LEU A 362 -9.14 10.28 23.86
CA LEU A 362 -9.02 8.86 23.53
C LEU A 362 -7.59 8.50 23.08
N SER A 363 -7.18 7.26 23.31
CA SER A 363 -5.94 6.72 22.71
C SER A 363 -6.15 6.28 21.26
N TYR A 364 -5.08 6.18 20.47
CA TYR A 364 -5.13 5.58 19.14
C TYR A 364 -5.69 4.15 19.14
N ALA A 365 -5.31 3.33 20.14
CA ALA A 365 -5.79 1.96 20.26
C ALA A 365 -7.30 1.91 20.46
N GLN A 366 -7.86 2.78 21.30
CA GLN A 366 -9.31 2.91 21.50
C GLN A 366 -10.04 3.33 20.24
N VAL A 367 -9.50 4.27 19.47
CA VAL A 367 -10.05 4.69 18.18
C VAL A 367 -10.04 3.53 17.18
N VAL A 368 -8.91 2.82 17.05
CA VAL A 368 -8.79 1.63 16.19
C VAL A 368 -9.79 0.55 16.62
N GLY A 369 -9.94 0.31 17.93
CA GLY A 369 -10.90 -0.63 18.48
C GLY A 369 -12.36 -0.27 18.14
N ALA A 370 -12.71 1.00 18.19
CA ALA A 370 -14.05 1.48 17.82
C ALA A 370 -14.32 1.29 16.32
N VAL A 371 -13.37 1.64 15.46
CA VAL A 371 -13.47 1.42 14.01
C VAL A 371 -13.56 -0.08 13.69
N HIS A 372 -12.75 -0.91 14.35
CA HIS A 372 -12.79 -2.36 14.19
C HIS A 372 -14.14 -2.97 14.57
N ARG A 373 -14.77 -2.51 15.66
CA ARG A 373 -16.11 -2.97 16.06
C ARG A 373 -17.18 -2.56 15.04
N ALA A 374 -17.07 -1.35 14.46
CA ALA A 374 -18.00 -0.84 13.46
C ALA A 374 -17.83 -1.47 12.07
N ALA A 375 -16.66 -2.01 11.77
CA ALA A 375 -16.36 -2.64 10.48
C ALA A 375 -17.01 -4.01 10.35
N ALA A 376 -17.58 -4.30 9.17
CA ALA A 376 -17.97 -5.64 8.74
C ALA A 376 -16.72 -6.46 8.33
N ASP A 377 -16.89 -7.77 8.11
CA ASP A 377 -15.76 -8.66 7.83
C ASP A 377 -15.05 -8.34 6.52
N ASP A 378 -15.80 -7.88 5.50
CA ASP A 378 -15.27 -7.54 4.17
C ASP A 378 -14.83 -6.09 4.03
N ASP A 379 -15.09 -5.25 5.04
CA ASP A 379 -14.73 -3.83 4.98
C ASP A 379 -13.20 -3.66 4.92
N TYR A 380 -12.78 -2.63 4.20
CA TYR A 380 -11.37 -2.36 3.95
C TYR A 380 -10.86 -1.24 4.86
N VAL A 381 -9.76 -1.46 5.53
CA VAL A 381 -9.14 -0.45 6.40
C VAL A 381 -7.76 -0.08 5.88
N LEU A 382 -7.42 1.21 5.93
CA LEU A 382 -6.09 1.67 5.55
C LEU A 382 -5.55 2.82 6.41
N THR A 383 -4.22 2.91 6.42
CA THR A 383 -3.43 4.00 6.99
C THR A 383 -2.08 4.07 6.27
N ALA A 384 -1.23 5.05 6.60
CA ALA A 384 0.10 5.14 5.97
C ALA A 384 1.21 5.56 6.94
N ALA A 385 1.20 6.78 7.44
CA ALA A 385 2.34 7.34 8.16
C ALA A 385 2.01 7.76 9.60
N GLY A 386 3.03 8.06 10.38
CA GLY A 386 2.90 8.49 11.76
C GLY A 386 2.78 7.34 12.77
N GLY A 387 2.05 7.55 13.87
CA GLY A 387 1.83 6.56 14.93
C GLY A 387 0.75 5.53 14.61
N LEU A 388 -0.23 5.90 13.79
CA LEU A 388 -1.38 5.06 13.43
C LEU A 388 -1.01 3.73 12.76
N PRO A 389 0.00 3.61 11.87
CA PRO A 389 0.41 2.33 11.33
C PRO A 389 0.71 1.26 12.37
N GLY A 390 1.45 1.61 13.41
CA GLY A 390 1.76 0.69 14.50
C GLY A 390 0.52 0.29 15.28
N GLU A 391 -0.29 1.27 15.64
CA GLU A 391 -1.52 1.05 16.40
C GLU A 391 -2.53 0.22 15.60
N LEU A 392 -2.71 0.53 14.30
CA LEU A 392 -3.59 -0.25 13.44
C LEU A 392 -3.05 -1.66 13.21
N ASN A 393 -1.73 -1.82 13.01
CA ASN A 393 -1.11 -3.12 12.80
C ASN A 393 -1.30 -4.05 14.01
N ILE A 394 -1.15 -3.54 15.23
CA ILE A 394 -1.30 -4.33 16.47
C ILE A 394 -2.77 -4.60 16.79
N ASN A 395 -3.58 -3.53 16.84
CA ASN A 395 -4.93 -3.60 17.42
C ASN A 395 -6.02 -4.05 16.44
N TRP A 396 -5.74 -4.05 15.13
CA TRP A 396 -6.68 -4.55 14.12
C TRP A 396 -6.60 -6.07 14.01
N ARG A 397 -7.67 -6.74 14.45
CA ARG A 397 -7.81 -8.21 14.36
C ARG A 397 -8.55 -8.55 13.07
N SER A 398 -7.84 -9.03 12.05
CA SER A 398 -8.40 -9.29 10.72
C SER A 398 -9.59 -10.24 10.76
N LYS A 399 -10.77 -9.75 10.39
CA LYS A 399 -12.02 -10.51 10.26
C LYS A 399 -12.18 -11.09 8.86
N GLY A 400 -11.61 -10.43 7.85
CA GLY A 400 -11.65 -10.83 6.45
C GLY A 400 -10.27 -10.89 5.83
N ILE A 401 -10.17 -11.62 4.72
CA ILE A 401 -8.93 -11.81 3.97
C ILE A 401 -8.71 -10.64 3.02
N ALA A 402 -7.46 -10.13 2.97
CA ALA A 402 -7.03 -9.01 2.13
C ALA A 402 -7.91 -7.74 2.33
N THR A 403 -8.21 -7.43 3.59
CA THR A 403 -9.03 -6.28 4.00
C THR A 403 -8.23 -5.16 4.64
N PHE A 404 -6.91 -5.28 4.65
CA PHE A 404 -6.00 -4.34 5.32
C PHE A 404 -5.00 -3.74 4.34
N ASP A 405 -4.75 -2.44 4.45
CA ASP A 405 -3.68 -1.74 3.75
C ASP A 405 -2.92 -0.81 4.68
N CYS A 406 -1.62 -0.82 4.55
CA CYS A 406 -0.75 0.17 5.14
C CYS A 406 0.37 0.50 4.15
N GLU A 407 0.47 1.77 3.74
CA GLU A 407 1.59 2.21 2.93
C GLU A 407 2.79 2.50 3.83
N TYR A 408 3.57 1.48 4.08
CA TYR A 408 4.74 1.54 4.95
C TYR A 408 6.06 1.32 4.21
N GLY A 409 5.99 0.95 2.94
CA GLY A 409 7.17 0.69 2.10
C GLY A 409 7.94 1.95 1.73
N PHE A 410 7.23 3.05 1.53
CA PHE A 410 7.77 4.39 1.26
C PHE A 410 7.38 5.39 2.35
N SER A 411 6.36 5.07 3.15
CA SER A 411 5.83 5.83 4.28
C SER A 411 5.41 7.26 3.91
N CYS A 412 4.61 7.35 2.85
CA CYS A 412 4.19 8.63 2.27
C CYS A 412 2.97 9.21 3.01
N MET A 413 3.17 10.31 3.73
CA MET A 413 2.07 11.07 4.33
C MET A 413 1.10 11.57 3.26
N GLY A 414 -0.19 11.53 3.55
CA GLY A 414 -1.27 11.89 2.62
C GLY A 414 -1.81 10.69 1.80
N TYR A 415 -1.10 9.56 1.79
CA TYR A 415 -1.61 8.35 1.15
C TYR A 415 -2.97 7.92 1.71
N GLU A 416 -3.24 8.15 2.98
CA GLU A 416 -4.45 7.72 3.67
C GLU A 416 -5.72 8.20 2.97
N ILE A 417 -5.77 9.47 2.56
CA ILE A 417 -6.95 10.07 1.92
C ILE A 417 -7.05 9.66 0.45
N SER A 418 -5.96 9.86 -0.28
CA SER A 418 -5.87 9.47 -1.69
C SER A 418 -6.06 7.96 -1.87
N GLY A 419 -5.41 7.17 -1.01
CA GLY A 419 -5.53 5.71 -0.99
C GLY A 419 -6.93 5.23 -0.67
N ALA A 420 -7.65 5.89 0.25
CA ALA A 420 -9.04 5.58 0.54
C ALA A 420 -9.94 5.78 -0.68
N TRP A 421 -9.73 6.86 -1.44
CA TRP A 421 -10.43 7.07 -2.69
C TRP A 421 -10.14 5.94 -3.70
N GLY A 422 -8.88 5.58 -3.91
CA GLY A 422 -8.49 4.48 -4.79
C GLY A 422 -9.02 3.11 -4.35
N ALA A 423 -8.99 2.83 -3.04
CA ALA A 423 -9.54 1.59 -2.49
C ALA A 423 -11.07 1.51 -2.64
N ALA A 424 -11.78 2.61 -2.42
CA ALA A 424 -13.23 2.69 -2.64
C ALA A 424 -13.61 2.47 -4.11
N MET A 425 -12.79 2.96 -5.06
CA MET A 425 -12.95 2.67 -6.49
C MET A 425 -12.74 1.18 -6.79
N ALA A 426 -11.75 0.55 -6.16
CA ALA A 426 -11.42 -0.86 -6.36
C ALA A 426 -12.47 -1.81 -5.77
N ARG A 427 -13.12 -1.40 -4.69
CA ARG A 427 -14.04 -2.24 -3.89
C ARG A 427 -15.36 -1.50 -3.61
N PRO A 428 -16.15 -1.15 -4.63
CA PRO A 428 -17.34 -0.28 -4.51
C PRO A 428 -18.47 -0.89 -3.67
N HIS A 429 -18.43 -2.18 -3.37
CA HIS A 429 -19.49 -2.89 -2.63
C HIS A 429 -19.21 -3.04 -1.13
N VAL A 430 -18.05 -2.59 -0.66
CA VAL A 430 -17.67 -2.65 0.76
C VAL A 430 -17.32 -1.26 1.27
N GLN A 431 -17.39 -1.06 2.58
CA GLN A 431 -16.99 0.21 3.18
C GLN A 431 -15.46 0.28 3.28
N THR A 432 -14.90 1.39 2.83
CA THR A 432 -13.50 1.73 3.08
C THR A 432 -13.39 2.67 4.28
N PHE A 433 -12.55 2.32 5.25
CA PHE A 433 -12.16 3.15 6.38
C PHE A 433 -10.71 3.59 6.21
N ALA A 434 -10.43 4.87 6.45
CA ALA A 434 -9.07 5.39 6.54
C ALA A 434 -8.85 6.07 7.88
N LEU A 435 -7.70 5.82 8.50
CA LEU A 435 -7.28 6.50 9.71
C LEU A 435 -6.07 7.37 9.38
N VAL A 436 -6.14 8.65 9.74
CA VAL A 436 -5.13 9.65 9.38
C VAL A 436 -4.83 10.57 10.56
N GLY A 437 -3.56 10.97 10.72
CA GLY A 437 -3.18 12.04 11.64
C GLY A 437 -3.49 13.42 11.07
N ASP A 438 -3.64 14.41 11.94
CA ASP A 438 -3.90 15.82 11.58
C ASP A 438 -2.88 16.40 10.60
N GLY A 439 -1.59 16.11 10.79
CA GLY A 439 -0.54 16.57 9.88
C GLY A 439 -0.61 15.94 8.49
N SER A 440 -0.89 14.63 8.41
CA SER A 440 -1.04 13.91 7.14
C SER A 440 -2.31 14.34 6.39
N TYR A 441 -3.40 14.62 7.13
CA TYR A 441 -4.63 15.18 6.56
C TYR A 441 -4.37 16.44 5.73
N LEU A 442 -3.53 17.36 6.24
CA LEU A 442 -3.26 18.63 5.56
C LEU A 442 -2.45 18.48 4.26
N MET A 443 -1.87 17.33 3.99
CA MET A 443 -1.05 17.11 2.79
C MET A 443 -1.88 16.75 1.56
N MET A 444 -2.98 15.97 1.70
CA MET A 444 -3.79 15.47 0.56
C MET A 444 -5.31 15.60 0.77
N ASN A 445 -5.74 16.59 1.55
CA ASN A 445 -7.16 16.80 1.87
C ASN A 445 -8.05 17.03 0.66
N SER A 446 -7.52 17.55 -0.46
CA SER A 446 -8.28 17.81 -1.68
C SER A 446 -8.90 16.55 -2.31
N ASP A 447 -8.39 15.36 -2.01
CA ASP A 447 -8.92 14.11 -2.54
C ASP A 447 -10.23 13.67 -1.84
N ILE A 448 -10.59 14.29 -0.71
CA ILE A 448 -11.94 14.22 -0.17
C ILE A 448 -12.93 14.76 -1.24
N TYR A 449 -12.62 15.90 -1.86
CA TYR A 449 -13.45 16.46 -2.92
C TYR A 449 -13.45 15.59 -4.19
N ALA A 450 -12.30 15.00 -4.56
CA ALA A 450 -12.21 14.08 -5.68
C ALA A 450 -13.12 12.84 -5.48
N SER A 451 -13.19 12.31 -4.26
CA SER A 451 -14.09 11.20 -3.93
C SER A 451 -15.57 11.56 -4.08
N ILE A 452 -15.96 12.78 -3.70
CA ILE A 452 -17.31 13.31 -3.86
C ILE A 452 -17.67 13.44 -5.35
N LEU A 453 -16.78 14.04 -6.14
CA LEU A 453 -16.97 14.23 -7.59
C LEU A 453 -17.13 12.89 -8.33
N SER A 454 -16.40 11.86 -7.91
CA SER A 454 -16.43 10.55 -8.56
C SER A 454 -17.47 9.59 -7.99
N GLY A 455 -18.13 9.95 -6.87
CA GLY A 455 -19.13 9.11 -6.20
C GLY A 455 -18.55 7.90 -5.45
N HIS A 456 -17.24 7.88 -5.16
CA HIS A 456 -16.56 6.78 -4.45
C HIS A 456 -16.32 7.17 -2.99
N LYS A 457 -17.30 6.87 -2.13
CA LYS A 457 -17.29 7.25 -0.73
C LYS A 457 -16.37 6.38 0.14
N PHE A 458 -15.80 7.00 1.17
CA PHE A 458 -15.11 6.34 2.26
C PHE A 458 -15.41 7.03 3.61
N ILE A 459 -15.03 6.41 4.71
CA ILE A 459 -15.09 6.98 6.05
C ILE A 459 -13.66 7.30 6.48
N LEU A 460 -13.38 8.58 6.76
CA LEU A 460 -12.10 9.08 7.23
C LEU A 460 -12.20 9.41 8.72
N VAL A 461 -11.32 8.82 9.53
CA VAL A 461 -11.16 9.15 10.94
C VAL A 461 -9.87 9.95 11.12
N VAL A 462 -10.02 11.23 11.43
CA VAL A 462 -8.90 12.15 11.66
C VAL A 462 -8.55 12.13 13.14
N CYS A 463 -7.39 11.61 13.47
CA CYS A 463 -6.84 11.58 14.82
C CYS A 463 -5.99 12.83 15.06
N ASP A 464 -6.56 13.83 15.72
CA ASP A 464 -5.92 15.11 16.02
C ASP A 464 -5.17 15.05 17.34
N ASN A 465 -3.84 15.01 17.28
CA ASN A 465 -2.92 15.14 18.43
C ASN A 465 -2.12 16.44 18.41
N ALA A 466 -2.47 17.38 17.54
CA ALA A 466 -1.84 18.68 17.36
C ALA A 466 -0.36 18.62 16.95
N GLY A 467 0.01 17.67 16.04
CA GLY A 467 1.36 17.66 15.47
C GLY A 467 1.86 16.30 14.98
N PHE A 468 3.19 16.21 14.87
CA PHE A 468 3.91 15.01 14.45
C PHE A 468 4.41 14.23 15.67
N ALA A 469 3.50 13.77 16.54
CA ALA A 469 3.81 13.19 17.85
C ALA A 469 4.77 12.00 17.80
N VAL A 470 4.68 11.14 16.77
CA VAL A 470 5.64 10.02 16.61
C VAL A 470 7.06 10.50 16.39
N ILE A 471 7.25 11.62 15.67
CA ILE A 471 8.57 12.19 15.41
C ILE A 471 9.10 12.86 16.68
N GLU A 472 8.23 13.53 17.43
CA GLU A 472 8.61 14.06 18.76
C GLU A 472 9.08 12.96 19.70
N ARG A 473 8.32 11.85 19.82
CA ARG A 473 8.74 10.70 20.64
C ARG A 473 10.10 10.13 20.23
N LEU A 474 10.36 10.04 18.92
CA LEU A 474 11.68 9.62 18.41
C LEU A 474 12.78 10.59 18.84
N GLN A 475 12.54 11.89 18.70
CA GLN A 475 13.51 12.93 19.06
C GLN A 475 13.82 12.92 20.57
N VAL A 476 12.78 12.89 21.40
CA VAL A 476 12.91 12.87 22.88
C VAL A 476 13.50 11.53 23.34
N GLY A 477 13.09 10.41 22.74
CA GLY A 477 13.63 9.07 23.05
C GLY A 477 15.13 8.91 22.73
N GLN A 478 15.67 9.75 21.84
CA GLN A 478 17.11 9.83 21.55
C GLN A 478 17.85 10.86 22.42
N GLY A 479 17.18 11.44 23.42
CA GLY A 479 17.74 12.42 24.35
C GLY A 479 17.66 13.89 23.88
N GLY A 480 16.93 14.15 22.79
CA GLY A 480 16.62 15.50 22.32
C GLY A 480 15.50 16.16 23.12
N ASN A 481 15.38 17.49 22.99
CA ASN A 481 14.21 18.21 23.49
C ASN A 481 13.10 18.25 22.42
N SER A 482 11.84 18.46 22.83
CA SER A 482 10.75 18.78 21.90
C SER A 482 11.12 20.00 21.03
N TYR A 483 11.00 19.87 19.71
CA TYR A 483 11.38 20.94 18.79
C TYR A 483 10.64 20.85 17.45
N ASN A 484 9.80 21.83 17.18
CA ASN A 484 9.13 22.04 15.89
C ASN A 484 8.25 20.88 15.36
N ASN A 485 8.02 19.84 16.15
CA ASN A 485 7.17 18.70 15.75
C ASN A 485 5.72 18.88 16.20
N MET A 486 5.52 19.47 17.37
CA MET A 486 4.17 19.73 17.89
C MET A 486 3.76 21.18 17.66
N LEU A 487 2.48 21.44 17.46
CA LEU A 487 1.97 22.81 17.26
C LEU A 487 2.24 23.72 18.47
N ARG A 488 2.38 23.15 19.68
CA ARG A 488 2.76 23.90 20.89
C ARG A 488 4.19 24.48 20.81
N ASP A 489 5.06 23.92 19.97
CA ASP A 489 6.43 24.38 19.76
C ASP A 489 6.55 25.46 18.69
N SER A 490 5.43 25.75 18.00
CA SER A 490 5.40 26.76 16.95
C SER A 490 5.57 28.17 17.53
N VAL A 491 6.35 28.99 16.86
CA VAL A 491 6.59 30.38 17.23
C VAL A 491 6.09 31.32 16.13
N GLY A 492 5.59 32.46 16.52
CA GLY A 492 5.11 33.48 15.58
C GLY A 492 3.70 33.97 15.87
N PRO A 493 3.21 34.96 15.11
CA PRO A 493 1.91 35.63 15.37
C PRO A 493 0.69 34.72 15.25
N GLY A 494 0.81 33.60 14.53
CA GLY A 494 -0.26 32.62 14.32
C GLY A 494 -0.08 31.31 15.07
N ALA A 495 0.83 31.23 16.06
CA ALA A 495 1.16 29.99 16.76
C ALA A 495 -0.01 29.35 17.54
N ASP A 496 -1.04 30.14 17.88
CA ASP A 496 -2.26 29.72 18.56
C ASP A 496 -3.41 29.33 17.61
N VAL A 497 -3.27 29.58 16.32
CA VAL A 497 -4.29 29.23 15.32
C VAL A 497 -4.35 27.70 15.16
N ARG A 498 -5.57 27.17 15.18
CA ARG A 498 -5.84 25.74 14.96
C ARG A 498 -6.75 25.54 13.78
N VAL A 499 -6.52 24.45 13.05
CA VAL A 499 -7.39 24.06 11.93
C VAL A 499 -8.70 23.49 12.46
N ASP A 500 -9.82 23.99 11.99
CA ASP A 500 -11.11 23.32 12.16
C ASP A 500 -11.29 22.28 11.06
N PHE A 501 -10.83 21.05 11.34
CA PHE A 501 -10.88 19.94 10.38
C PHE A 501 -12.30 19.58 9.98
N ARG A 502 -13.27 19.71 10.90
CA ARG A 502 -14.68 19.47 10.63
C ARG A 502 -15.23 20.48 9.61
N ALA A 503 -15.05 21.76 9.86
CA ALA A 503 -15.50 22.82 8.95
C ALA A 503 -14.79 22.72 7.60
N HIS A 504 -13.49 22.41 7.59
CA HIS A 504 -12.71 22.22 6.37
C HIS A 504 -13.26 21.05 5.54
N ALA A 505 -13.46 19.87 6.14
CA ALA A 505 -14.02 18.72 5.45
C ALA A 505 -15.43 18.96 4.92
N ALA A 506 -16.28 19.67 5.69
CA ALA A 506 -17.61 20.09 5.24
C ALA A 506 -17.54 20.99 4.01
N SER A 507 -16.58 21.91 3.94
CA SER A 507 -16.37 22.80 2.79
C SER A 507 -15.99 22.05 1.51
N LEU A 508 -15.37 20.87 1.65
CA LEU A 508 -15.05 19.95 0.54
C LEU A 508 -16.23 19.05 0.15
N GLY A 509 -17.37 19.18 0.82
CA GLY A 509 -18.62 18.46 0.53
C GLY A 509 -18.82 17.18 1.34
N ALA A 510 -17.94 16.84 2.27
CA ALA A 510 -18.09 15.67 3.14
C ALA A 510 -19.14 15.87 4.24
N HIS A 511 -19.76 14.79 4.70
CA HIS A 511 -20.38 14.80 6.02
C HIS A 511 -19.28 14.83 7.08
N SER A 512 -19.38 15.73 8.06
CA SER A 512 -18.30 15.87 9.05
C SER A 512 -18.83 16.11 10.46
N ILE A 513 -18.15 15.51 11.45
CA ILE A 513 -18.51 15.59 12.86
C ILE A 513 -17.25 15.55 13.73
N ASP A 514 -17.26 16.30 14.83
CA ASP A 514 -16.29 16.14 15.92
C ASP A 514 -16.85 15.18 16.96
N VAL A 515 -15.98 14.31 17.51
CA VAL A 515 -16.33 13.38 18.59
C VAL A 515 -15.24 13.40 19.66
N SER A 516 -15.60 13.11 20.90
CA SER A 516 -14.70 13.16 22.05
C SER A 516 -14.71 11.87 22.87
N THR A 517 -15.75 11.05 22.76
CA THR A 517 -15.92 9.81 23.53
C THR A 517 -16.10 8.60 22.62
N LEU A 518 -15.90 7.40 23.17
CA LEU A 518 -16.11 6.15 22.42
C LEU A 518 -17.56 5.98 21.94
N ASP A 519 -18.54 6.39 22.75
CA ASP A 519 -19.96 6.31 22.37
C ASP A 519 -20.30 7.27 21.24
N GLU A 520 -19.80 8.52 21.28
CA GLU A 520 -19.95 9.47 20.16
C GLU A 520 -19.29 8.94 18.90
N LEU A 521 -18.08 8.36 19.01
CA LEU A 521 -17.38 7.77 17.88
C LEU A 521 -18.14 6.58 17.27
N ALA A 522 -18.68 5.69 18.11
CA ALA A 522 -19.47 4.55 17.66
C ALA A 522 -20.75 5.02 16.92
N ASN A 523 -21.45 6.01 17.45
CA ASN A 523 -22.63 6.59 16.81
C ASN A 523 -22.30 7.28 15.49
N ALA A 524 -21.19 8.03 15.43
CA ALA A 524 -20.72 8.69 14.22
C ALA A 524 -20.33 7.69 13.12
N LEU A 525 -19.64 6.60 13.49
CA LEU A 525 -19.28 5.51 12.56
C LEU A 525 -20.53 4.81 12.01
N ALA A 526 -21.53 4.54 12.85
CA ALA A 526 -22.80 3.94 12.42
C ALA A 526 -23.56 4.86 11.45
N ALA A 527 -23.64 6.16 11.73
CA ALA A 527 -24.26 7.15 10.86
C ALA A 527 -23.50 7.27 9.53
N ALA A 528 -22.17 7.33 9.57
CA ALA A 528 -21.31 7.47 8.38
C ALA A 528 -21.49 6.34 7.37
N ARG A 529 -21.78 5.12 7.81
CA ARG A 529 -22.06 3.98 6.91
C ARG A 529 -23.30 4.23 6.04
N THR A 530 -24.28 4.98 6.52
CA THR A 530 -25.55 5.25 5.83
C THR A 530 -25.52 6.49 4.96
N HIS A 531 -24.52 7.37 5.12
CA HIS A 531 -24.39 8.58 4.34
C HIS A 531 -24.18 8.27 2.84
N ASP A 532 -24.64 9.18 2.00
CA ASP A 532 -24.58 9.09 0.53
C ASP A 532 -23.18 9.40 -0.05
N ARG A 533 -22.31 10.03 0.74
CA ARG A 533 -20.98 10.49 0.33
C ARG A 533 -19.97 10.32 1.46
N THR A 534 -18.71 10.65 1.16
CA THR A 534 -17.60 10.57 2.12
C THR A 534 -17.92 11.27 3.43
N SER A 535 -17.59 10.60 4.53
CA SER A 535 -17.75 11.12 5.89
C SER A 535 -16.39 11.30 6.55
N VAL A 536 -16.23 12.38 7.30
CA VAL A 536 -15.02 12.72 8.06
C VAL A 536 -15.39 12.85 9.53
N ILE A 537 -14.79 12.01 10.36
CA ILE A 537 -14.98 12.00 11.82
C ILE A 537 -13.68 12.50 12.43
N VAL A 538 -13.73 13.61 13.14
CA VAL A 538 -12.56 14.22 13.80
C VAL A 538 -12.59 13.82 15.26
N VAL A 539 -11.50 13.22 15.74
CA VAL A 539 -11.35 12.82 17.14
C VAL A 539 -10.03 13.33 17.69
N LYS A 540 -10.09 14.04 18.83
CA LYS A 540 -8.88 14.40 19.57
C LYS A 540 -8.33 13.17 20.24
N VAL A 541 -7.02 12.96 20.11
CA VAL A 541 -6.34 11.81 20.68
C VAL A 541 -5.17 12.23 21.56
N ARG A 542 -4.92 11.45 22.62
CA ARG A 542 -3.67 11.55 23.38
C ARG A 542 -2.53 10.81 22.67
N GLU A 543 -1.31 11.24 22.96
CA GLU A 543 -0.08 10.67 22.39
C GLU A 543 0.19 9.24 22.90
#